data_51918f1c86f961c455e3007cfd1011fd
#
_entry.id   51918f1c86f961c455e3007cfd1011fd
#
_cell.length_a   1.000
_cell.length_b   1.000
_cell.length_c   1.000
_cell.angle_alpha   90.00
_cell.angle_beta   90.00
_cell.angle_gamma   90.00
#
_symmetry.space_group_name_H-M   'P 1'
#
loop_
_entity.id
_entity.type
_entity.pdbx_description
1 polymer ?
#
loop_
_entity_poly.entity_id
_entity_poly.type
_entity_poly.pdbx_seq_one_letter_code
_entity_poly.pdbx_strand_id
1 'polypeptide(L)'
;MSENRYRPGDFSSIDDAIAALKQGRMVIVLDADDRENEGDLICAAETITSEQVAFMLRYGGGVLCVPIDGETADRLHLSPLVEEGANSTANRTHFLTPVDHISAGTGVSA
;
A
#
# COMPACT_ATOMS: atom_id res chain seq x y z
N MET A 1 -17.50 5.25 23.37
CA MET A 1 -17.12 6.38 22.49
C MET A 1 -15.62 6.46 22.54
N SER A 2 -14.93 6.04 21.47
CA SER A 2 -13.49 6.26 21.36
C SER A 2 -13.28 7.77 21.22
N GLU A 3 -12.60 8.38 22.18
CA GLU A 3 -12.11 9.75 22.02
C GLU A 3 -11.23 9.75 20.76
N ASN A 4 -11.59 10.59 19.79
CA ASN A 4 -10.79 10.78 18.60
C ASN A 4 -9.37 11.19 19.06
N ARG A 5 -8.41 10.27 18.92
CA ARG A 5 -7.04 10.39 19.43
C ARG A 5 -6.28 11.51 18.73
N TYR A 6 -6.79 11.99 17.60
CA TYR A 6 -6.15 12.97 16.72
C TYR A 6 -6.87 14.31 16.76
N ARG A 7 -6.12 15.41 16.67
CA ARG A 7 -6.63 16.78 16.72
C ARG A 7 -6.67 17.36 15.29
N PRO A 8 -7.58 18.30 15.00
CA PRO A 8 -7.46 19.13 13.81
C PRO A 8 -6.07 19.78 13.79
N GLY A 9 -5.29 19.53 12.72
CA GLY A 9 -3.91 20.00 12.59
C GLY A 9 -2.82 18.95 12.85
N ASP A 10 -3.17 17.78 13.37
CA ASP A 10 -2.23 16.64 13.47
C ASP A 10 -1.92 16.04 12.10
N PHE A 11 -2.75 16.33 11.09
CA PHE A 11 -2.59 15.82 9.72
C PHE A 11 -2.21 16.95 8.75
N SER A 12 -1.44 16.59 7.76
CA SER A 12 -1.20 17.44 6.59
C SER A 12 -2.47 17.56 5.74
N SER A 13 -2.57 18.63 4.96
CA SER A 13 -3.64 18.74 3.98
C SER A 13 -3.49 17.68 2.86
N ILE A 14 -4.59 17.36 2.19
CA ILE A 14 -4.55 16.47 1.01
C ILE A 14 -3.68 17.06 -0.10
N ASP A 15 -3.73 18.37 -0.31
CA ASP A 15 -2.91 19.05 -1.31
C ASP A 15 -1.41 18.92 -1.01
N ASP A 16 -1.01 19.06 0.26
CA ASP A 16 0.37 18.83 0.69
C ASP A 16 0.80 17.37 0.49
N ALA A 17 -0.06 16.42 0.78
CA ALA A 17 0.21 15.00 0.54
C ALA A 17 0.39 14.71 -0.95
N ILE A 18 -0.47 15.24 -1.81
CA ILE A 18 -0.35 15.12 -3.26
C ILE A 18 0.95 15.76 -3.76
N ALA A 19 1.28 16.95 -3.25
CA ALA A 19 2.52 17.63 -3.61
C ALA A 19 3.76 16.82 -3.19
N ALA A 20 3.71 16.18 -2.02
CA ALA A 20 4.77 15.28 -1.55
C ALA A 20 4.96 14.08 -2.49
N LEU A 21 3.88 13.40 -2.86
CA LEU A 21 3.92 12.26 -3.79
C LEU A 21 4.47 12.67 -5.16
N LYS A 22 4.05 13.81 -5.70
CA LYS A 22 4.59 14.35 -6.97
C LYS A 22 6.08 14.65 -6.92
N GLN A 23 6.62 14.93 -5.74
CA GLN A 23 8.04 15.15 -5.50
C GLN A 23 8.81 13.86 -5.21
N GLY A 24 8.18 12.70 -5.35
CA GLY A 24 8.79 11.40 -5.04
C GLY A 24 8.98 11.14 -3.55
N ARG A 25 8.30 11.87 -2.68
CA ARG A 25 8.34 11.64 -1.23
C ARG A 25 7.30 10.61 -0.80
N MET A 26 7.56 9.94 0.31
CA MET A 26 6.59 9.07 0.97
C MET A 26 5.65 9.90 1.85
N VAL A 27 4.43 9.41 2.00
CA VAL A 27 3.44 9.89 2.95
C VAL A 27 2.96 8.73 3.81
N ILE A 28 2.42 9.04 4.98
CA ILE A 28 1.70 8.06 5.81
C ILE A 28 0.21 8.37 5.68
N VAL A 29 -0.56 7.37 5.28
CA VAL A 29 -2.02 7.45 5.22
C VAL A 29 -2.59 6.61 6.35
N LEU A 30 -3.44 7.21 7.16
CA LEU A 30 -4.19 6.51 8.20
C LEU A 30 -5.61 6.28 7.73
N ASP A 31 -6.14 5.12 7.99
CA ASP A 31 -7.54 4.84 7.79
C ASP A 31 -8.37 5.17 9.04
N ALA A 32 -9.69 5.02 8.94
CA ALA A 32 -10.59 5.33 10.04
C ALA A 32 -10.40 4.38 11.22
N ASP A 33 -10.57 4.91 12.43
CA ASP A 33 -10.42 4.17 13.70
C ASP A 33 -11.32 2.93 13.79
N ASP A 34 -12.44 2.96 13.09
CA ASP A 34 -13.45 1.89 13.06
C ASP A 34 -13.25 0.90 11.89
N ARG A 35 -12.21 1.08 11.06
CA ARG A 35 -11.85 0.16 9.98
C ARG A 35 -10.66 -0.71 10.44
N GLU A 36 -9.46 -0.45 9.97
CA GLU A 36 -8.25 -1.19 10.37
C GLU A 36 -7.46 -0.44 11.45
N ASN A 37 -7.61 0.89 11.50
CA ASN A 37 -6.85 1.79 12.38
C ASN A 37 -5.35 1.58 12.25
N GLU A 38 -4.90 1.45 11.00
CA GLU A 38 -3.51 1.23 10.63
C GLU A 38 -2.98 2.41 9.81
N GLY A 39 -1.66 2.54 9.75
CA GLY A 39 -0.97 3.53 8.95
C GLY A 39 -0.17 2.87 7.85
N ASP A 40 -0.39 3.30 6.61
CA ASP A 40 0.32 2.80 5.45
C ASP A 40 1.38 3.80 4.98
N LEU A 41 2.60 3.32 4.73
CA LEU A 41 3.62 4.06 4.00
C LEU A 41 3.32 4.00 2.51
N ILE A 42 3.09 5.15 1.89
CA ILE A 42 2.72 5.24 0.48
C ILE A 42 3.70 6.14 -0.27
N CYS A 43 4.09 5.72 -1.45
CA CYS A 43 4.79 6.55 -2.43
C CYS A 43 4.29 6.25 -3.84
N ALA A 44 4.59 7.15 -4.79
CA ALA A 44 4.26 6.92 -6.17
C ALA A 44 5.17 5.83 -6.78
N ALA A 45 4.57 4.78 -7.36
CA ALA A 45 5.31 3.69 -7.99
C ALA A 45 6.21 4.16 -9.14
N GLU A 46 5.84 5.26 -9.82
CA GLU A 46 6.61 5.86 -10.90
C GLU A 46 7.96 6.43 -10.44
N THR A 47 8.05 6.89 -9.18
CA THR A 47 9.23 7.60 -8.65
C THR A 47 9.91 6.87 -7.49
N ILE A 48 9.43 5.69 -7.13
CA ILE A 48 9.99 4.94 -6.00
C ILE A 48 11.45 4.58 -6.24
N THR A 49 12.26 4.68 -5.19
CA THR A 49 13.68 4.32 -5.20
C THR A 49 13.95 3.07 -4.37
N SER A 50 15.09 2.42 -4.62
CA SER A 50 15.54 1.27 -3.82
C SER A 50 15.67 1.63 -2.34
N GLU A 51 16.13 2.84 -2.02
CA GLU A 51 16.26 3.34 -0.64
C GLU A 51 14.89 3.44 0.04
N GLN A 52 13.87 3.89 -0.69
CA GLN A 52 12.49 3.97 -0.18
C GLN A 52 11.91 2.58 0.05
N VAL A 53 12.13 1.63 -0.86
CA VAL A 53 11.71 0.23 -0.67
C VAL A 53 12.43 -0.36 0.55
N ALA A 54 13.74 -0.17 0.69
CA ALA A 54 14.50 -0.63 1.85
C ALA A 54 13.96 -0.03 3.16
N PHE A 55 13.59 1.26 3.14
CA PHE A 55 12.96 1.92 4.29
C PHE A 55 11.61 1.28 4.65
N MET A 56 10.74 1.07 3.65
CA MET A 56 9.45 0.42 3.86
C MET A 56 9.59 -0.97 4.45
N LEU A 57 10.50 -1.79 3.91
CA LEU A 57 10.75 -3.14 4.40
C LEU A 57 11.29 -3.16 5.84
N ARG A 58 12.15 -2.20 6.17
CA ARG A 58 12.79 -2.14 7.49
C ARG A 58 11.87 -1.59 8.58
N TYR A 59 11.09 -0.58 8.28
CA TYR A 59 10.36 0.22 9.28
C TYR A 59 8.85 0.12 9.16
N GLY A 60 8.30 -0.19 7.99
CA GLY A 60 6.87 -0.29 7.79
C GLY A 60 6.26 -1.56 8.39
N GLY A 61 6.93 -2.67 8.27
CA GLY A 61 6.36 -3.99 8.56
C GLY A 61 5.27 -4.35 7.54
N GLY A 62 4.67 -5.52 7.68
CA GLY A 62 3.59 -5.92 6.79
C GLY A 62 4.04 -6.32 5.39
N VAL A 63 3.23 -6.01 4.38
CA VAL A 63 3.41 -6.47 3.00
C VAL A 63 3.56 -5.28 2.06
N LEU A 64 4.54 -5.36 1.15
CA LEU A 64 4.68 -4.39 0.06
C LEU A 64 3.64 -4.68 -1.02
N CYS A 65 2.73 -3.75 -1.25
CA CYS A 65 1.62 -3.90 -2.19
C CYS A 65 1.69 -2.84 -3.29
N VAL A 66 1.26 -3.23 -4.49
CA VAL A 66 1.06 -2.32 -5.62
C VAL A 66 -0.39 -2.44 -6.07
N PRO A 67 -1.24 -1.43 -5.84
CA PRO A 67 -2.59 -1.42 -6.38
C PRO A 67 -2.56 -1.33 -7.90
N ILE A 68 -3.32 -2.18 -8.57
CA ILE A 68 -3.47 -2.18 -10.02
C ILE A 68 -4.96 -2.22 -10.40
N ASP A 69 -5.28 -1.74 -11.59
CA ASP A 69 -6.63 -1.86 -12.15
C ASP A 69 -6.88 -3.25 -12.78
N GLY A 70 -8.16 -3.53 -13.07
CA GLY A 70 -8.56 -4.81 -13.65
C GLY A 70 -7.95 -5.06 -15.03
N GLU A 71 -7.80 -4.04 -15.86
CA GLU A 71 -7.18 -4.15 -17.18
C GLU A 71 -5.72 -4.59 -17.08
N THR A 72 -4.98 -4.02 -16.13
CA THR A 72 -3.60 -4.42 -15.86
C THR A 72 -3.53 -5.84 -15.31
N ALA A 73 -4.43 -6.22 -14.41
CA ALA A 73 -4.50 -7.58 -13.90
C ALA A 73 -4.77 -8.61 -15.01
N ASP A 74 -5.73 -8.32 -15.90
CA ASP A 74 -6.06 -9.18 -17.04
C ASP A 74 -4.88 -9.30 -18.01
N ARG A 75 -4.26 -8.19 -18.35
CA ARG A 75 -3.09 -8.16 -19.26
C ARG A 75 -1.90 -8.95 -18.72
N LEU A 76 -1.71 -8.93 -17.40
CA LEU A 76 -0.62 -9.67 -16.74
C LEU A 76 -1.02 -11.08 -16.31
N HIS A 77 -2.26 -11.51 -16.59
CA HIS A 77 -2.81 -12.81 -16.19
C HIS A 77 -2.73 -13.07 -14.67
N LEU A 78 -2.97 -12.02 -13.88
CA LEU A 78 -2.95 -12.11 -12.42
C LEU A 78 -4.34 -12.49 -11.91
N SER A 79 -4.44 -13.67 -11.31
CA SER A 79 -5.67 -14.18 -10.73
C SER A 79 -5.80 -13.82 -9.25
N PRO A 80 -7.02 -13.69 -8.72
CA PRO A 80 -7.24 -13.58 -7.29
C PRO A 80 -6.58 -14.72 -6.53
N LEU A 81 -5.95 -14.39 -5.40
CA LEU A 81 -5.32 -15.36 -4.52
C LEU A 81 -6.36 -16.31 -3.88
N VAL A 82 -7.55 -15.78 -3.64
CA VAL A 82 -8.69 -16.51 -3.08
C VAL A 82 -9.90 -16.30 -4.00
N GLU A 83 -10.61 -17.36 -4.31
CA GLU A 83 -11.83 -17.29 -5.13
C GLU A 83 -12.89 -16.38 -4.50
N GLU A 84 -13.69 -15.75 -5.35
CA GLU A 84 -14.80 -14.92 -4.91
C GLU A 84 -15.77 -15.78 -4.07
N GLY A 85 -16.16 -15.28 -2.90
CA GLY A 85 -17.01 -16.00 -1.93
C GLY A 85 -16.25 -16.87 -0.94
N ALA A 86 -14.99 -17.24 -1.19
CA ALA A 86 -14.14 -17.96 -0.25
C ALA A 86 -13.28 -17.03 0.62
N ASN A 87 -13.28 -15.72 0.35
CA ASN A 87 -12.51 -14.74 1.10
C ASN A 87 -13.14 -14.50 2.49
N SER A 88 -12.48 -14.97 3.53
CA SER A 88 -12.92 -14.89 4.93
C SER A 88 -12.33 -13.71 5.70
N THR A 89 -11.51 -12.89 5.07
CA THR A 89 -10.95 -11.69 5.72
C THR A 89 -12.03 -10.67 6.04
N ALA A 90 -11.91 -9.94 7.15
CA ALA A 90 -12.90 -8.98 7.60
C ALA A 90 -13.23 -7.92 6.53
N ASN A 91 -12.21 -7.43 5.83
CA ASN A 91 -12.33 -6.39 4.81
C ASN A 91 -12.42 -6.95 3.39
N ARG A 92 -12.43 -8.27 3.23
CA ARG A 92 -12.48 -8.96 1.92
C ARG A 92 -11.44 -8.41 0.93
N THR A 93 -10.21 -8.17 1.38
CA THR A 93 -9.13 -7.62 0.56
C THR A 93 -8.85 -8.55 -0.62
N HIS A 94 -8.88 -8.00 -1.83
CA HIS A 94 -8.69 -8.73 -3.08
C HIS A 94 -7.20 -8.78 -3.46
N PHE A 95 -6.42 -9.59 -2.76
CA PHE A 95 -5.05 -9.88 -3.19
C PHE A 95 -5.03 -10.73 -4.45
N LEU A 96 -4.12 -10.39 -5.35
CA LEU A 96 -3.82 -11.21 -6.53
C LEU A 96 -2.61 -12.10 -6.27
N THR A 97 -2.32 -13.00 -7.20
CA THR A 97 -1.12 -13.83 -7.17
C THR A 97 0.13 -12.95 -7.00
N PRO A 98 0.98 -13.21 -5.99
CA PRO A 98 2.24 -12.48 -5.81
C PRO A 98 3.18 -12.69 -7.00
N VAL A 99 3.85 -11.62 -7.40
CA VAL A 99 4.78 -11.65 -8.53
C VAL A 99 6.01 -10.81 -8.25
N ASP A 100 7.10 -11.14 -8.95
CA ASP A 100 8.32 -10.35 -9.01
C ASP A 100 8.62 -9.96 -10.45
N HIS A 101 9.46 -8.96 -10.64
CA HIS A 101 9.98 -8.64 -11.96
C HIS A 101 10.86 -9.78 -12.47
N ILE A 102 10.79 -10.07 -13.77
CA ILE A 102 11.50 -11.21 -14.40
C ILE A 102 13.03 -11.21 -14.15
N SER A 103 13.61 -10.04 -13.90
CA SER A 103 15.04 -9.91 -13.58
C SER A 103 15.34 -10.01 -12.08
N ALA A 104 14.32 -10.11 -11.23
CA ALA A 104 14.52 -10.22 -9.78
C ALA A 104 15.04 -11.60 -9.40
N GLY A 105 15.80 -11.65 -8.32
CA GLY A 105 16.19 -12.90 -7.68
C GLY A 105 15.07 -13.43 -6.76
N THR A 106 15.41 -14.34 -5.88
CA THR A 106 14.49 -14.88 -4.87
C THR A 106 14.44 -13.99 -3.63
N GLY A 107 13.27 -13.91 -3.00
CA GLY A 107 13.04 -13.14 -1.76
C GLY A 107 12.76 -11.66 -2.03
N VAL A 108 12.41 -10.96 -0.94
CA VAL A 108 12.09 -9.51 -0.98
C VAL A 108 13.34 -8.71 -0.72
N SER A 109 13.73 -7.87 -1.67
CA SER A 109 14.86 -6.95 -1.56
C SER A 109 14.58 -5.63 -2.25
N ALA A 110 15.27 -4.59 -1.85
CA ALA A 110 15.20 -3.27 -2.49
C ALA A 110 16.06 -3.20 -3.76
#